data_24ee7035c5e7da573a0fec417bef452b
#
_entry.id   24ee7035c5e7da573a0fec417bef452b
#
_cell.length_a   1.000
_cell.length_b   1.000
_cell.length_c   1.000
_cell.angle_alpha   90.00
_cell.angle_beta   90.00
_cell.angle_gamma   90.00
#
_symmetry.space_group_name_H-M   'P 1'
#
loop_
_entity.id
_entity.type
_entity.pdbx_description
1 polymer ?
#
loop_
_entity_poly.entity_id
_entity_poly.type
_entity_poly.pdbx_seq_one_letter_code
_entity_poly.pdbx_strand_id
1 'polypeptide(L)'
;MSVISTILVPLDGSDIAGRSLACAAWLASRLGAPLHVLYSGDPLPADQALDRLSVPQEYRPSVVLHQTTGAPTAEILAAIETYRIGLIVMTARGESVAGKTDSPLEPLGHVARGVAEQSPVPVLVLPRAYEERVPWRSGLVPVSGEVETDQSLMLALQLANALEFDVTIAHVVQDAQARQASLPCADAAHHECAETLNELVARACPLCGPAERQRIRDFRVYRGDVAHELLDLIDQKHFDVIVVGWHGLLEAGHAQVLKNLLQRLHCPVLLVKRQPREPFRLKVGDALV
;
A
#
# COMPACT_ATOMS: atom_id res chain seq x y z
N MET A 1 18.59 7.12 -3.82
CA MET A 1 18.32 5.83 -3.13
C MET A 1 17.00 5.32 -3.65
N SER A 2 16.90 4.04 -4.04
CA SER A 2 15.62 3.46 -4.48
C SER A 2 14.59 3.52 -3.35
N VAL A 3 13.37 3.94 -3.68
CA VAL A 3 12.23 4.04 -2.73
C VAL A 3 11.89 2.67 -2.17
N ILE A 4 12.03 1.62 -2.98
CA ILE A 4 11.79 0.22 -2.64
C ILE A 4 13.02 -0.58 -3.04
N SER A 5 13.63 -1.27 -2.06
CA SER A 5 14.88 -1.99 -2.27
C SER A 5 14.68 -3.36 -2.92
N THR A 6 13.62 -4.06 -2.57
CA THR A 6 13.34 -5.45 -2.98
C THR A 6 11.84 -5.70 -2.89
N ILE A 7 11.27 -6.43 -3.83
CA ILE A 7 9.84 -6.77 -3.87
C ILE A 7 9.65 -8.25 -3.59
N LEU A 8 8.72 -8.60 -2.69
CA LEU A 8 8.32 -9.98 -2.38
C LEU A 8 6.91 -10.25 -2.88
N VAL A 9 6.74 -11.39 -3.55
CA VAL A 9 5.44 -11.91 -3.97
C VAL A 9 5.26 -13.30 -3.35
N PRO A 10 4.42 -13.45 -2.33
CA PRO A 10 4.02 -14.77 -1.84
C PRO A 10 3.02 -15.40 -2.82
N LEU A 11 3.30 -16.64 -3.23
CA LEU A 11 2.47 -17.42 -4.14
C LEU A 11 2.09 -18.76 -3.50
N ASP A 12 0.84 -19.19 -3.70
CA ASP A 12 0.31 -20.49 -3.26
C ASP A 12 0.01 -21.46 -4.41
N GLY A 13 0.26 -21.02 -5.64
CA GLY A 13 0.00 -21.78 -6.86
C GLY A 13 -1.44 -21.61 -7.40
N SER A 14 -2.24 -20.75 -6.78
CA SER A 14 -3.56 -20.41 -7.33
C SER A 14 -3.44 -19.37 -8.45
N ASP A 15 -4.37 -19.41 -9.40
CA ASP A 15 -4.47 -18.41 -10.47
C ASP A 15 -4.71 -17.00 -9.91
N ILE A 16 -5.37 -16.92 -8.76
CA ILE A 16 -5.64 -15.65 -8.08
C ILE A 16 -4.34 -15.05 -7.57
N ALA A 17 -3.50 -15.85 -6.89
CA ALA A 17 -2.21 -15.37 -6.40
C ALA A 17 -1.26 -15.00 -7.55
N GLY A 18 -1.32 -15.71 -8.67
CA GLY A 18 -0.54 -15.43 -9.88
C GLY A 18 -0.74 -14.02 -10.45
N ARG A 19 -1.92 -13.40 -10.24
CA ARG A 19 -2.19 -12.02 -10.69
C ARG A 19 -1.29 -10.98 -10.04
N SER A 20 -0.78 -11.24 -8.83
CA SER A 20 0.14 -10.33 -8.15
C SER A 20 1.52 -10.28 -8.82
N LEU A 21 1.90 -11.35 -9.51
CA LEU A 21 3.22 -11.46 -10.12
C LEU A 21 3.43 -10.46 -11.26
N ALA A 22 2.45 -10.28 -12.16
CA ALA A 22 2.56 -9.34 -13.27
C ALA A 22 2.71 -7.90 -12.79
N CYS A 23 1.89 -7.48 -11.81
CA CYS A 23 2.00 -6.17 -11.19
C CYS A 23 3.37 -5.99 -10.49
N ALA A 24 3.83 -7.00 -9.74
CA ALA A 24 5.11 -6.95 -9.06
C ALA A 24 6.31 -6.93 -10.02
N ALA A 25 6.24 -7.69 -11.11
CA ALA A 25 7.29 -7.70 -12.14
C ALA A 25 7.39 -6.34 -12.85
N TRP A 26 6.26 -5.71 -13.15
CA TRP A 26 6.26 -4.36 -13.68
C TRP A 26 6.90 -3.36 -12.68
N LEU A 27 6.49 -3.38 -11.40
CA LEU A 27 7.09 -2.54 -10.36
C LEU A 27 8.59 -2.78 -10.22
N ALA A 28 9.02 -4.04 -10.17
CA ALA A 28 10.42 -4.45 -10.05
C ALA A 28 11.25 -3.90 -11.21
N SER A 29 10.76 -4.05 -12.44
CA SER A 29 11.41 -3.54 -13.65
C SER A 29 11.54 -2.01 -13.63
N ARG A 30 10.47 -1.28 -13.26
CA ARG A 30 10.47 0.19 -13.25
C ARG A 30 11.31 0.79 -12.12
N LEU A 31 11.36 0.12 -10.97
CA LEU A 31 12.11 0.57 -9.80
C LEU A 31 13.56 0.05 -9.76
N GLY A 32 13.92 -0.85 -10.67
CA GLY A 32 15.23 -1.51 -10.66
C GLY A 32 15.43 -2.37 -9.41
N ALA A 33 14.34 -2.93 -8.86
CA ALA A 33 14.34 -3.72 -7.63
C ALA A 33 14.35 -5.24 -7.94
N PRO A 34 15.10 -6.07 -7.20
CA PRO A 34 14.99 -7.52 -7.27
C PRO A 34 13.56 -8.00 -6.96
N LEU A 35 13.11 -9.02 -7.69
CA LEU A 35 11.82 -9.66 -7.51
C LEU A 35 12.01 -11.02 -6.85
N HIS A 36 11.49 -11.16 -5.65
CA HIS A 36 11.50 -12.41 -4.88
C HIS A 36 10.12 -13.04 -4.88
N VAL A 37 10.07 -14.35 -5.10
CA VAL A 37 8.87 -15.18 -4.95
C VAL A 37 9.04 -16.09 -3.77
N LEU A 38 8.05 -16.14 -2.87
CA LEU A 38 8.04 -17.03 -1.72
C LEU A 38 6.91 -18.04 -1.87
N TYR A 39 7.26 -19.31 -1.78
CA TYR A 39 6.34 -20.44 -1.68
C TYR A 39 6.47 -21.10 -0.32
N SER A 40 5.37 -21.27 0.39
CA SER A 40 5.31 -22.01 1.64
C SER A 40 4.55 -23.32 1.40
N GLY A 41 5.28 -24.45 1.42
CA GLY A 41 4.76 -25.77 1.17
C GLY A 41 5.90 -26.80 1.02
N ASP A 42 5.57 -28.01 0.59
CA ASP A 42 6.58 -29.03 0.35
C ASP A 42 7.61 -28.58 -0.69
N PRO A 43 8.91 -28.68 -0.40
CA PRO A 43 9.94 -28.22 -1.31
C PRO A 43 9.96 -29.05 -2.61
N LEU A 44 10.09 -28.35 -3.73
CA LEU A 44 10.15 -28.92 -5.07
C LEU A 44 11.46 -28.49 -5.75
N PRO A 45 11.94 -29.24 -6.76
CA PRO A 45 12.97 -28.72 -7.67
C PRO A 45 12.53 -27.36 -8.24
N ALA A 46 13.47 -26.42 -8.39
CA ALA A 46 13.16 -25.03 -8.73
C ALA A 46 12.22 -24.87 -9.95
N ASP A 47 12.49 -25.59 -11.04
CA ASP A 47 11.67 -25.51 -12.25
C ASP A 47 10.24 -26.03 -12.00
N GLN A 48 10.10 -27.12 -11.23
CA GLN A 48 8.80 -27.69 -10.88
C GLN A 48 8.03 -26.74 -9.94
N ALA A 49 8.71 -26.06 -9.03
CA ALA A 49 8.09 -25.07 -8.17
C ALA A 49 7.59 -23.87 -8.99
N LEU A 50 8.39 -23.36 -9.92
CA LEU A 50 8.00 -22.27 -10.82
C LEU A 50 6.82 -22.65 -11.72
N ASP A 51 6.78 -23.91 -12.21
CA ASP A 51 5.64 -24.45 -12.97
C ASP A 51 4.39 -24.51 -12.11
N ARG A 52 4.49 -25.07 -10.90
CA ARG A 52 3.39 -25.15 -9.94
C ARG A 52 2.83 -23.79 -9.54
N LEU A 53 3.70 -22.79 -9.41
CA LEU A 53 3.34 -21.43 -9.09
C LEU A 53 2.86 -20.63 -10.32
N SER A 54 2.76 -21.28 -11.47
CA SER A 54 2.34 -20.64 -12.74
C SER A 54 3.17 -19.40 -13.10
N VAL A 55 4.47 -19.41 -12.75
CA VAL A 55 5.37 -18.30 -13.07
C VAL A 55 5.65 -18.29 -14.56
N PRO A 56 5.24 -17.25 -15.33
CA PRO A 56 5.49 -17.16 -16.75
C PRO A 56 6.98 -17.25 -17.09
N GLN A 57 7.32 -17.87 -18.21
CA GLN A 57 8.70 -18.09 -18.66
C GLN A 57 9.48 -16.76 -18.74
N GLU A 58 8.83 -15.70 -19.13
CA GLU A 58 9.40 -14.36 -19.27
C GLU A 58 9.90 -13.76 -17.96
N TYR A 59 9.29 -14.13 -16.82
CA TYR A 59 9.70 -13.60 -15.51
C TYR A 59 10.73 -14.48 -14.80
N ARG A 60 10.86 -15.78 -15.15
CA ARG A 60 11.74 -16.74 -14.47
C ARG A 60 13.19 -16.29 -14.35
N PRO A 61 13.82 -15.68 -15.38
CA PRO A 61 15.20 -15.22 -15.28
C PRO A 61 15.42 -14.08 -14.27
N SER A 62 14.36 -13.33 -13.94
CA SER A 62 14.41 -12.17 -13.03
C SER A 62 13.90 -12.46 -11.62
N VAL A 63 13.38 -13.69 -11.37
CA VAL A 63 12.79 -14.08 -10.10
C VAL A 63 13.80 -14.83 -9.24
N VAL A 64 13.90 -14.45 -7.97
CA VAL A 64 14.59 -15.22 -6.93
C VAL A 64 13.55 -16.02 -6.15
N LEU A 65 13.56 -17.36 -6.34
CA LEU A 65 12.61 -18.27 -5.70
C LEU A 65 13.08 -18.66 -4.30
N HIS A 66 12.20 -18.53 -3.33
CA HIS A 66 12.36 -19.05 -1.96
C HIS A 66 11.29 -20.08 -1.65
N GLN A 67 11.67 -21.17 -1.03
CA GLN A 67 10.76 -22.22 -0.59
C GLN A 67 10.91 -22.46 0.90
N THR A 68 9.79 -22.51 1.61
CA THR A 68 9.72 -22.72 3.06
C THR A 68 8.62 -23.73 3.38
N THR A 69 8.63 -24.30 4.59
CA THR A 69 7.64 -25.30 5.03
C THR A 69 6.80 -24.82 6.20
N GLY A 70 7.03 -23.60 6.69
CA GLY A 70 6.34 -23.03 7.85
C GLY A 70 4.97 -22.45 7.51
N ALA A 71 4.35 -21.83 8.50
CA ALA A 71 3.07 -21.12 8.32
C ALA A 71 3.26 -19.91 7.39
N PRO A 72 2.46 -19.75 6.32
CA PRO A 72 2.69 -18.73 5.30
C PRO A 72 2.89 -17.31 5.84
N THR A 73 2.04 -16.87 6.78
CA THR A 73 2.18 -15.52 7.37
C THR A 73 3.52 -15.34 8.08
N ALA A 74 3.95 -16.32 8.88
CA ALA A 74 5.21 -16.26 9.61
C ALA A 74 6.42 -16.24 8.66
N GLU A 75 6.39 -17.06 7.61
CA GLU A 75 7.46 -17.15 6.61
C GLU A 75 7.58 -15.86 5.78
N ILE A 76 6.44 -15.27 5.39
CA ILE A 76 6.42 -13.98 4.69
C ILE A 76 7.03 -12.88 5.56
N LEU A 77 6.67 -12.82 6.85
CA LEU A 77 7.20 -11.83 7.78
C LEU A 77 8.70 -12.03 8.05
N ALA A 78 9.15 -13.28 8.22
CA ALA A 78 10.57 -13.59 8.40
C ALA A 78 11.41 -13.24 7.15
N ALA A 79 10.84 -13.39 5.95
CA ALA A 79 11.49 -13.02 4.70
C ALA A 79 11.81 -11.52 4.61
N ILE A 80 11.04 -10.66 5.29
CA ILE A 80 11.27 -9.20 5.26
C ILE A 80 12.68 -8.85 5.73
N GLU A 81 13.08 -9.36 6.87
CA GLU A 81 14.42 -9.12 7.42
C GLU A 81 15.50 -9.89 6.68
N THR A 82 15.23 -11.18 6.42
CA THR A 82 16.19 -12.09 5.78
C THR A 82 16.64 -11.63 4.41
N TYR A 83 15.71 -11.12 3.61
CA TYR A 83 15.97 -10.71 2.22
C TYR A 83 15.86 -9.19 2.01
N ARG A 84 15.75 -8.42 3.09
CA ARG A 84 15.64 -6.95 3.05
C ARG A 84 14.51 -6.47 2.15
N ILE A 85 13.34 -7.10 2.30
CA ILE A 85 12.17 -6.74 1.52
C ILE A 85 11.73 -5.32 1.84
N GLY A 86 11.46 -4.52 0.81
CA GLY A 86 10.95 -3.15 0.93
C GLY A 86 9.46 -3.01 0.57
N LEU A 87 8.90 -4.01 -0.13
CA LEU A 87 7.49 -4.05 -0.51
C LEU A 87 7.02 -5.49 -0.63
N ILE A 88 5.84 -5.79 -0.11
CA ILE A 88 5.13 -7.05 -0.37
C ILE A 88 4.00 -6.76 -1.36
N VAL A 89 3.87 -7.59 -2.40
CA VAL A 89 2.77 -7.53 -3.38
C VAL A 89 2.01 -8.83 -3.31
N MET A 90 0.74 -8.79 -2.93
CA MET A 90 -0.08 -9.98 -2.77
C MET A 90 -1.55 -9.72 -3.10
N THR A 91 -2.29 -10.77 -3.38
CA THR A 91 -3.74 -10.67 -3.56
C THR A 91 -4.46 -10.60 -2.20
N ALA A 92 -5.61 -9.94 -2.18
CA ALA A 92 -6.46 -9.85 -0.98
C ALA A 92 -6.88 -11.25 -0.47
N ARG A 93 -6.99 -12.22 -1.37
CA ARG A 93 -7.33 -13.63 -1.06
C ARG A 93 -6.57 -14.55 -2.01
N GLY A 94 -6.09 -15.67 -1.48
CA GLY A 94 -5.67 -16.84 -2.25
C GLY A 94 -6.81 -17.86 -2.38
N GLU A 95 -6.51 -19.04 -2.90
CA GLU A 95 -7.43 -20.16 -2.80
C GLU A 95 -7.49 -20.66 -1.36
N SER A 96 -8.70 -20.69 -0.80
CA SER A 96 -8.92 -21.26 0.54
C SER A 96 -8.62 -22.75 0.50
N VAL A 97 -7.65 -23.20 1.30
CA VAL A 97 -7.49 -24.63 1.59
C VAL A 97 -8.80 -25.13 2.17
N ALA A 98 -9.37 -26.16 1.57
CA ALA A 98 -10.65 -26.73 1.93
C ALA A 98 -10.78 -26.93 3.45
N GLY A 99 -11.73 -26.24 4.09
CA GLY A 99 -12.07 -26.38 5.50
C GLY A 99 -11.92 -25.14 6.38
N LYS A 100 -11.28 -24.05 5.91
CA LYS A 100 -11.32 -22.75 6.60
C LYS A 100 -12.11 -21.77 5.72
N THR A 101 -13.38 -21.62 6.04
CA THR A 101 -14.27 -20.63 5.43
C THR A 101 -13.87 -19.25 5.94
N ASP A 102 -13.03 -18.54 5.18
CA ASP A 102 -12.99 -17.09 5.29
C ASP A 102 -14.39 -16.56 4.98
N SER A 103 -14.96 -15.76 5.88
CA SER A 103 -16.27 -15.17 5.62
C SER A 103 -16.24 -14.42 4.28
N PRO A 104 -17.23 -14.62 3.38
CA PRO A 104 -17.33 -13.87 2.13
C PRO A 104 -17.35 -12.35 2.34
N LEU A 105 -17.72 -11.91 3.55
CA LEU A 105 -17.82 -10.51 3.95
C LEU A 105 -16.48 -9.91 4.40
N GLU A 106 -15.45 -10.73 4.65
CA GLU A 106 -14.13 -10.19 5.00
C GLU A 106 -13.35 -9.78 3.76
N PRO A 107 -12.79 -8.56 3.73
CA PRO A 107 -12.07 -8.04 2.55
C PRO A 107 -10.74 -8.74 2.31
N LEU A 108 -10.10 -9.26 3.35
CA LEU A 108 -8.81 -9.96 3.29
C LEU A 108 -8.96 -11.40 3.78
N GLY A 109 -8.32 -12.34 3.09
CA GLY A 109 -8.11 -13.69 3.59
C GLY A 109 -7.12 -13.71 4.76
N HIS A 110 -7.09 -14.83 5.48
CA HIS A 110 -6.30 -14.99 6.72
C HIS A 110 -4.82 -14.61 6.57
N VAL A 111 -4.14 -15.06 5.51
CA VAL A 111 -2.73 -14.75 5.27
C VAL A 111 -2.53 -13.26 4.96
N ALA A 112 -3.32 -12.72 4.03
CA ALA A 112 -3.24 -11.31 3.64
C ALA A 112 -3.54 -10.38 4.82
N ARG A 113 -4.51 -10.72 5.66
CA ARG A 113 -4.81 -9.99 6.88
C ARG A 113 -3.63 -10.02 7.86
N GLY A 114 -3.12 -11.22 8.16
CA GLY A 114 -1.99 -11.37 9.08
C GLY A 114 -0.72 -10.64 8.61
N VAL A 115 -0.43 -10.68 7.33
CA VAL A 115 0.69 -9.92 6.73
C VAL A 115 0.43 -8.42 6.82
N ALA A 116 -0.75 -7.92 6.43
CA ALA A 116 -1.06 -6.50 6.48
C ALA A 116 -0.97 -5.93 7.89
N GLU A 117 -1.50 -6.64 8.90
CA GLU A 117 -1.49 -6.21 10.30
C GLU A 117 -0.09 -6.22 10.93
N GLN A 118 0.79 -7.15 10.55
CA GLN A 118 2.08 -7.37 11.20
C GLN A 118 3.28 -6.82 10.42
N SER A 119 3.14 -6.62 9.10
CA SER A 119 4.26 -6.18 8.27
C SER A 119 4.80 -4.81 8.71
N PRO A 120 6.13 -4.68 8.88
CA PRO A 120 6.79 -3.38 9.06
C PRO A 120 7.02 -2.63 7.74
N VAL A 121 6.82 -3.29 6.60
CA VAL A 121 6.98 -2.69 5.27
C VAL A 121 5.62 -2.53 4.58
N PRO A 122 5.49 -1.62 3.60
CA PRO A 122 4.27 -1.46 2.83
C PRO A 122 3.81 -2.77 2.19
N VAL A 123 2.49 -2.94 2.12
CA VAL A 123 1.85 -4.12 1.49
C VAL A 123 0.92 -3.64 0.39
N LEU A 124 1.22 -3.99 -0.85
CA LEU A 124 0.34 -3.75 -1.98
C LEU A 124 -0.63 -4.92 -2.10
N VAL A 125 -1.89 -4.65 -1.83
CA VAL A 125 -2.97 -5.65 -1.88
C VAL A 125 -3.74 -5.49 -3.18
N LEU A 126 -3.80 -6.56 -3.97
CA LEU A 126 -4.62 -6.63 -5.17
C LEU A 126 -6.00 -7.16 -4.79
N PRO A 127 -7.10 -6.40 -5.01
CA PRO A 127 -8.44 -6.86 -4.68
C PRO A 127 -8.85 -8.04 -5.58
N ARG A 128 -9.89 -8.78 -5.16
CA ARG A 128 -10.37 -9.94 -5.91
C ARG A 128 -10.79 -9.61 -7.34
N ALA A 129 -11.37 -8.43 -7.52
CA ALA A 129 -11.82 -7.93 -8.81
C ALA A 129 -10.73 -7.14 -9.57
N TYR A 130 -9.45 -7.29 -9.16
CA TYR A 130 -8.36 -6.58 -9.82
C TYR A 130 -8.28 -6.94 -11.29
N GLU A 131 -8.30 -5.90 -12.11
CA GLU A 131 -7.96 -5.95 -13.52
C GLU A 131 -6.56 -5.38 -13.69
N GLU A 132 -5.70 -6.08 -14.42
CA GLU A 132 -4.34 -5.62 -14.66
C GLU A 132 -4.35 -4.31 -15.48
N ARG A 133 -3.88 -3.23 -14.85
CA ARG A 133 -3.81 -1.89 -15.43
C ARG A 133 -2.43 -1.29 -15.20
N VAL A 134 -1.43 -1.88 -15.80
CA VAL A 134 -0.08 -1.32 -15.80
C VAL A 134 0.27 -0.83 -17.20
N PRO A 135 0.99 0.28 -17.35
CA PRO A 135 1.53 1.17 -16.32
C PRO A 135 0.46 2.04 -15.63
N TRP A 136 0.65 2.32 -14.34
CA TRP A 136 -0.21 3.26 -13.63
C TRP A 136 -0.07 4.68 -14.17
N ARG A 137 -1.17 5.42 -14.20
CA ARG A 137 -1.25 6.81 -14.66
C ARG A 137 -1.81 7.75 -13.60
N SER A 138 -2.60 7.21 -12.68
CA SER A 138 -3.30 7.99 -11.66
C SER A 138 -3.35 7.24 -10.32
N GLY A 139 -3.04 7.96 -9.25
CA GLY A 139 -3.14 7.45 -7.89
C GLY A 139 -3.97 8.35 -6.99
N LEU A 140 -4.66 7.76 -6.00
CA LEU A 140 -5.38 8.47 -4.96
C LEU A 140 -4.67 8.29 -3.62
N VAL A 141 -4.51 9.39 -2.88
CA VAL A 141 -3.99 9.39 -1.50
C VAL A 141 -5.00 10.06 -0.58
N PRO A 142 -5.82 9.29 0.13
CA PRO A 142 -6.64 9.83 1.20
C PRO A 142 -5.75 10.27 2.37
N VAL A 143 -5.99 11.48 2.88
CA VAL A 143 -5.27 12.03 4.03
C VAL A 143 -6.27 12.49 5.10
N SER A 144 -5.98 12.19 6.36
CA SER A 144 -6.78 12.67 7.50
C SER A 144 -6.41 14.09 7.94
N GLY A 145 -5.28 14.61 7.44
CA GLY A 145 -4.68 15.83 7.96
C GLY A 145 -3.79 15.60 9.20
N GLU A 146 -3.80 14.39 9.74
CA GLU A 146 -2.97 14.00 10.88
C GLU A 146 -1.62 13.44 10.42
N VAL A 147 -0.63 13.48 11.32
CA VAL A 147 0.74 13.02 11.07
C VAL A 147 0.78 11.53 10.67
N GLU A 148 -0.24 10.79 11.06
CA GLU A 148 -0.41 9.36 10.76
C GLU A 148 -0.45 9.05 9.26
N THR A 149 -0.98 9.96 8.45
CA THR A 149 -1.08 9.79 7.00
C THR A 149 0.11 10.35 6.23
N ASP A 150 1.04 11.02 6.91
CA ASP A 150 2.21 11.65 6.27
C ASP A 150 3.10 10.63 5.54
N GLN A 151 3.31 9.45 6.15
CA GLN A 151 4.15 8.41 5.55
C GLN A 151 3.55 7.86 4.25
N SER A 152 2.22 7.73 4.18
CA SER A 152 1.54 7.28 2.95
C SER A 152 1.66 8.31 1.83
N LEU A 153 1.52 9.59 2.15
CA LEU A 153 1.69 10.67 1.18
C LEU A 153 3.14 10.74 0.68
N MET A 154 4.12 10.66 1.58
CA MET A 154 5.53 10.64 1.21
C MET A 154 5.83 9.49 0.24
N LEU A 155 5.44 8.26 0.58
CA LEU A 155 5.69 7.09 -0.27
C LEU A 155 4.96 7.21 -1.61
N ALA A 156 3.71 7.70 -1.61
CA ALA A 156 2.94 7.90 -2.82
C ALA A 156 3.62 8.88 -3.79
N LEU A 157 4.12 10.01 -3.30
CA LEU A 157 4.82 11.01 -4.13
C LEU A 157 6.15 10.47 -4.68
N GLN A 158 6.90 9.74 -3.86
CA GLN A 158 8.14 9.09 -4.30
C GLN A 158 7.88 8.03 -5.39
N LEU A 159 6.85 7.19 -5.20
CA LEU A 159 6.45 6.21 -6.21
C LEU A 159 5.92 6.88 -7.47
N ALA A 160 5.10 7.92 -7.33
CA ALA A 160 4.56 8.67 -8.44
C ALA A 160 5.66 9.28 -9.31
N ASN A 161 6.71 9.81 -8.68
CA ASN A 161 7.88 10.31 -9.41
C ASN A 161 8.66 9.19 -10.10
N ALA A 162 8.90 8.07 -9.41
CA ALA A 162 9.67 6.95 -9.95
C ALA A 162 8.94 6.19 -11.07
N LEU A 163 7.61 6.09 -10.99
CA LEU A 163 6.75 5.33 -11.92
C LEU A 163 6.02 6.23 -12.93
N GLU A 164 6.19 7.55 -12.82
CA GLU A 164 5.65 8.58 -13.73
C GLU A 164 4.12 8.64 -13.78
N PHE A 165 3.44 8.54 -12.63
CA PHE A 165 1.99 8.74 -12.54
C PHE A 165 1.61 9.99 -11.74
N ASP A 166 0.40 10.49 -11.95
CA ASP A 166 -0.14 11.65 -11.24
C ASP A 166 -0.87 11.26 -9.96
N VAL A 167 -0.81 12.11 -8.94
CA VAL A 167 -1.45 11.89 -7.64
C VAL A 167 -2.57 12.88 -7.40
N THR A 168 -3.74 12.37 -7.03
CA THR A 168 -4.82 13.15 -6.42
C THR A 168 -4.78 12.95 -4.91
N ILE A 169 -4.69 14.04 -4.15
CA ILE A 169 -4.80 14.01 -2.69
C ILE A 169 -6.24 14.34 -2.32
N ALA A 170 -6.86 13.53 -1.45
CA ALA A 170 -8.23 13.76 -0.97
C ALA A 170 -8.26 13.85 0.55
N HIS A 171 -8.84 14.94 1.06
CA HIS A 171 -9.12 15.13 2.47
C HIS A 171 -10.63 15.17 2.69
N VAL A 172 -11.17 14.37 3.62
CA VAL A 172 -12.60 14.37 3.95
C VAL A 172 -12.79 14.85 5.37
N VAL A 173 -13.49 15.95 5.51
CA VAL A 173 -13.86 16.54 6.80
C VAL A 173 -15.19 15.96 7.25
N GLN A 174 -15.21 15.29 8.40
CA GLN A 174 -16.46 14.77 8.98
C GLN A 174 -17.28 15.91 9.59
N ASP A 175 -18.59 15.89 9.41
CA ASP A 175 -19.51 16.93 9.91
C ASP A 175 -19.43 17.16 11.43
N ALA A 176 -19.11 16.14 12.20
CA ALA A 176 -18.90 16.24 13.64
C ALA A 176 -17.64 17.08 14.00
N GLN A 177 -16.61 17.04 13.19
CA GLN A 177 -15.37 17.83 13.36
C GLN A 177 -15.54 19.26 12.83
N ALA A 178 -16.36 19.45 11.78
CA ALA A 178 -16.66 20.77 11.23
C ALA A 178 -17.39 21.69 12.22
N ARG A 179 -18.10 21.12 13.20
CA ARG A 179 -18.77 21.90 14.27
C ARG A 179 -17.82 22.38 15.37
N GLN A 180 -16.66 21.75 15.54
CA GLN A 180 -15.67 22.08 16.58
C GLN A 180 -14.50 22.90 16.06
N ALA A 181 -14.16 22.78 14.78
CA ALA A 181 -13.11 23.57 14.18
C ALA A 181 -13.75 24.74 13.44
N SER A 182 -13.38 25.96 13.80
CA SER A 182 -13.58 27.16 12.98
C SER A 182 -12.68 27.07 11.74
N LEU A 183 -12.77 25.94 11.01
CA LEU A 183 -12.05 25.80 9.76
C LEU A 183 -12.74 26.68 8.73
N PRO A 184 -11.97 27.49 7.99
CA PRO A 184 -12.49 28.30 6.91
C PRO A 184 -13.28 27.42 5.94
N CYS A 185 -14.38 27.94 5.52
CA CYS A 185 -15.43 27.26 4.77
C CYS A 185 -14.94 26.61 3.48
N ALA A 186 -15.62 25.55 3.04
CA ALA A 186 -15.43 24.97 1.72
C ALA A 186 -15.69 25.94 0.54
N ASP A 187 -16.24 27.12 0.84
CA ASP A 187 -16.39 28.25 -0.09
C ASP A 187 -15.23 29.25 -0.03
N ALA A 188 -14.29 29.08 0.90
CA ALA A 188 -13.08 29.87 0.92
C ALA A 188 -12.23 29.50 -0.30
N ALA A 189 -11.97 30.53 -1.10
CA ALA A 189 -11.39 30.44 -2.42
C ALA A 189 -10.10 29.58 -2.48
N HIS A 190 -9.79 29.11 -3.67
CA HIS A 190 -8.65 28.28 -4.08
C HIS A 190 -7.27 28.60 -3.42
N HIS A 191 -7.12 29.71 -2.75
CA HIS A 191 -5.91 30.14 -2.07
C HIS A 191 -5.66 29.41 -0.74
N GLU A 192 -6.71 29.16 0.06
CA GLU A 192 -6.55 28.45 1.36
C GLU A 192 -6.25 26.96 1.16
N CYS A 193 -6.81 26.36 0.10
CA CYS A 193 -6.46 24.98 -0.26
C CYS A 193 -4.99 24.85 -0.67
N ALA A 194 -4.42 25.85 -1.33
CA ALA A 194 -3.02 25.83 -1.76
C ALA A 194 -2.05 25.95 -0.56
N GLU A 195 -2.38 26.77 0.43
CA GLU A 195 -1.59 26.88 1.66
C GLU A 195 -1.64 25.58 2.46
N THR A 196 -2.82 25.02 2.67
CA THR A 196 -3.03 23.75 3.36
C THR A 196 -2.29 22.60 2.66
N LEU A 197 -2.32 22.55 1.32
CA LEU A 197 -1.57 21.57 0.56
C LEU A 197 -0.06 21.73 0.75
N ASN A 198 0.46 22.96 0.69
CA ASN A 198 1.87 23.24 0.86
C ASN A 198 2.35 22.85 2.27
N GLU A 199 1.57 23.15 3.31
CA GLU A 199 1.85 22.77 4.68
C GLU A 199 1.83 21.23 4.84
N LEU A 200 0.81 20.57 4.29
CA LEU A 200 0.69 19.12 4.31
C LEU A 200 1.89 18.46 3.64
N VAL A 201 2.25 18.89 2.43
CA VAL A 201 3.39 18.34 1.68
C VAL A 201 4.72 18.65 2.37
N ALA A 202 4.89 19.87 2.92
CA ALA A 202 6.10 20.24 3.66
C ALA A 202 6.28 19.39 4.92
N ARG A 203 5.19 19.06 5.61
CA ARG A 203 5.19 18.20 6.79
C ARG A 203 5.41 16.73 6.45
N ALA A 204 4.66 16.21 5.47
CA ALA A 204 4.66 14.79 5.11
C ALA A 204 5.95 14.41 4.37
N CYS A 205 6.44 15.28 3.52
CA CYS A 205 7.59 15.00 2.67
C CYS A 205 8.59 16.17 2.68
N PRO A 206 9.29 16.39 3.78
CA PRO A 206 10.24 17.51 3.89
C PRO A 206 11.39 17.43 2.89
N LEU A 207 11.68 16.23 2.37
CA LEU A 207 12.71 15.97 1.36
C LEU A 207 12.16 15.87 -0.07
N CYS A 208 10.85 16.11 -0.28
CA CYS A 208 10.28 16.13 -1.62
C CYS A 208 10.81 17.32 -2.42
N GLY A 209 11.47 17.00 -3.52
CA GLY A 209 11.92 18.00 -4.49
C GLY A 209 10.79 18.49 -5.41
N PRO A 210 11.12 19.37 -6.36
CA PRO A 210 10.16 19.84 -7.35
C PRO A 210 9.54 18.72 -8.19
N ALA A 211 10.29 17.65 -8.48
CA ALA A 211 9.83 16.54 -9.32
C ALA A 211 8.68 15.77 -8.66
N GLU A 212 8.80 15.44 -7.36
CA GLU A 212 7.74 14.78 -6.60
C GLU A 212 6.50 15.68 -6.48
N ARG A 213 6.70 16.96 -6.25
CA ARG A 213 5.60 17.94 -6.12
C ARG A 213 4.85 18.14 -7.44
N GLN A 214 5.52 18.07 -8.58
CA GLN A 214 4.90 18.17 -9.90
C GLN A 214 3.94 17.00 -10.19
N ARG A 215 4.08 15.87 -9.48
CA ARG A 215 3.16 14.74 -9.60
C ARG A 215 1.83 14.97 -8.90
N ILE A 216 1.69 15.99 -8.08
CA ILE A 216 0.41 16.34 -7.47
C ILE A 216 -0.47 17.01 -8.53
N ARG A 217 -1.44 16.25 -9.04
CA ARG A 217 -2.38 16.70 -10.06
C ARG A 217 -3.52 17.51 -9.48
N ASP A 218 -4.00 17.10 -8.29
CA ASP A 218 -5.22 17.64 -7.70
C ASP A 218 -5.18 17.48 -6.17
N PHE A 219 -5.73 18.46 -5.46
CA PHE A 219 -6.00 18.39 -4.04
C PHE A 219 -7.46 18.73 -3.79
N ARG A 220 -8.20 17.82 -3.16
CA ARG A 220 -9.63 17.96 -2.96
C ARG A 220 -10.01 17.82 -1.50
N VAL A 221 -10.88 18.70 -1.07
CA VAL A 221 -11.51 18.66 0.25
C VAL A 221 -12.98 18.33 0.08
N TYR A 222 -13.42 17.26 0.73
CA TYR A 222 -14.81 16.82 0.75
C TYR A 222 -15.39 16.95 2.15
N ARG A 223 -16.72 16.90 2.27
CA ARG A 223 -17.42 16.91 3.55
C ARG A 223 -18.42 15.78 3.57
N GLY A 224 -18.43 15.00 4.65
CA GLY A 224 -19.37 13.91 4.82
C GLY A 224 -18.77 12.68 5.46
N ASP A 225 -19.32 11.51 5.12
CA ASP A 225 -18.78 10.23 5.51
C ASP A 225 -17.55 9.88 4.66
N VAL A 226 -16.43 9.59 5.34
CA VAL A 226 -15.14 9.38 4.67
C VAL A 226 -15.20 8.23 3.65
N ALA A 227 -15.86 7.12 4.00
CA ALA A 227 -15.93 5.97 3.12
C ALA A 227 -16.79 6.26 1.88
N HIS A 228 -17.90 6.95 2.08
CA HIS A 228 -18.82 7.32 1.01
C HIS A 228 -18.15 8.29 0.01
N GLU A 229 -17.60 9.38 0.50
CA GLU A 229 -16.96 10.41 -0.34
C GLU A 229 -15.76 9.85 -1.14
N LEU A 230 -14.95 8.98 -0.51
CA LEU A 230 -13.82 8.35 -1.20
C LEU A 230 -14.28 7.35 -2.27
N LEU A 231 -15.31 6.55 -1.99
CA LEU A 231 -15.85 5.62 -2.98
C LEU A 231 -16.48 6.35 -4.16
N ASP A 232 -17.24 7.41 -3.92
CA ASP A 232 -17.81 8.24 -4.98
C ASP A 232 -16.72 8.88 -5.85
N LEU A 233 -15.66 9.37 -5.24
CA LEU A 233 -14.51 9.90 -5.98
C LEU A 233 -13.83 8.82 -6.86
N ILE A 234 -13.67 7.61 -6.33
CA ILE A 234 -13.06 6.48 -7.04
C ILE A 234 -13.94 6.05 -8.22
N ASP A 235 -15.24 5.97 -8.02
CA ASP A 235 -16.19 5.60 -9.06
C ASP A 235 -16.24 6.64 -10.20
N GLN A 236 -16.05 7.93 -9.86
CA GLN A 236 -16.02 9.01 -10.85
C GLN A 236 -14.72 9.11 -11.65
N LYS A 237 -13.57 8.84 -11.03
CA LYS A 237 -12.25 9.16 -11.61
C LYS A 237 -11.40 7.97 -12.05
N HIS A 238 -11.72 6.74 -11.64
CA HIS A 238 -10.96 5.53 -11.95
C HIS A 238 -9.45 5.67 -11.71
N PHE A 239 -9.02 5.39 -10.49
CA PHE A 239 -7.60 5.39 -10.13
C PHE A 239 -6.97 4.02 -10.40
N ASP A 240 -5.67 4.03 -10.77
CA ASP A 240 -4.89 2.80 -11.00
C ASP A 240 -4.29 2.25 -9.70
N VAL A 241 -4.12 3.10 -8.69
CA VAL A 241 -3.63 2.71 -7.36
C VAL A 241 -4.18 3.64 -6.29
N ILE A 242 -4.45 3.10 -5.11
CA ILE A 242 -4.82 3.90 -3.93
C ILE A 242 -3.78 3.65 -2.84
N VAL A 243 -3.24 4.72 -2.25
CA VAL A 243 -2.22 4.63 -1.19
C VAL A 243 -2.84 5.08 0.13
N VAL A 244 -2.99 4.16 1.08
CA VAL A 244 -3.70 4.39 2.34
C VAL A 244 -2.75 4.26 3.52
N GLY A 245 -2.66 5.33 4.32
CA GLY A 245 -2.06 5.27 5.65
C GLY A 245 -3.03 4.65 6.66
N TRP A 246 -2.55 3.75 7.52
CA TRP A 246 -3.40 3.07 8.49
C TRP A 246 -2.65 2.61 9.75
N HIS A 247 -3.40 2.26 10.80
CA HIS A 247 -2.83 1.92 12.11
C HIS A 247 -2.44 0.45 12.29
N GLY A 248 -2.76 -0.41 11.33
CA GLY A 248 -2.39 -1.83 11.40
C GLY A 248 -3.39 -2.71 12.15
N LEU A 249 -4.63 -2.28 12.39
CA LEU A 249 -5.66 -3.07 13.09
C LEU A 249 -6.90 -3.22 12.21
N LEU A 250 -7.28 -4.47 11.91
CA LEU A 250 -8.51 -4.81 11.16
C LEU A 250 -9.61 -5.42 12.06
N GLU A 251 -9.54 -5.23 13.36
CA GLU A 251 -10.56 -5.72 14.29
C GLU A 251 -11.93 -5.07 14.06
N ALA A 252 -12.97 -5.63 14.70
CA ALA A 252 -14.31 -5.08 14.65
C ALA A 252 -14.32 -3.63 15.17
N GLY A 253 -14.92 -2.71 14.42
CA GLY A 253 -14.96 -1.28 14.76
C GLY A 253 -13.75 -0.47 14.27
N HIS A 254 -12.66 -1.11 13.85
CA HIS A 254 -11.46 -0.43 13.32
C HIS A 254 -11.36 -0.53 11.80
N ALA A 255 -10.64 0.43 11.21
CA ALA A 255 -10.33 0.49 9.77
C ALA A 255 -11.55 0.34 8.84
N GLN A 256 -12.71 0.87 9.23
CA GLN A 256 -13.97 0.70 8.48
C GLN A 256 -13.85 1.26 7.05
N VAL A 257 -13.21 2.42 6.88
CA VAL A 257 -12.94 3.01 5.57
C VAL A 257 -12.13 2.05 4.71
N LEU A 258 -11.02 1.52 5.25
CA LEU A 258 -10.16 0.58 4.54
C LEU A 258 -10.90 -0.72 4.16
N LYS A 259 -11.74 -1.26 5.06
CA LYS A 259 -12.56 -2.45 4.78
C LYS A 259 -13.52 -2.21 3.63
N ASN A 260 -14.22 -1.07 3.64
CA ASN A 260 -15.15 -0.70 2.58
C ASN A 260 -14.42 -0.52 1.23
N LEU A 261 -13.24 0.11 1.26
CA LEU A 261 -12.41 0.25 0.06
C LEU A 261 -12.00 -1.11 -0.50
N LEU A 262 -11.40 -1.98 0.30
CA LEU A 262 -10.92 -3.31 -0.13
C LEU A 262 -12.02 -4.23 -0.67
N GLN A 263 -13.28 -4.04 -0.23
CA GLN A 263 -14.41 -4.83 -0.72
C GLN A 263 -14.91 -4.38 -2.10
N ARG A 264 -14.79 -3.10 -2.42
CA ARG A 264 -15.40 -2.49 -3.62
C ARG A 264 -14.43 -2.11 -4.71
N LEU A 265 -13.14 -2.07 -4.41
CA LEU A 265 -12.12 -1.62 -5.36
C LEU A 265 -11.78 -2.66 -6.42
N HIS A 266 -11.44 -2.14 -7.61
CA HIS A 266 -10.89 -2.89 -8.73
C HIS A 266 -9.40 -2.60 -8.99
N CYS A 267 -8.82 -1.63 -8.27
CA CYS A 267 -7.42 -1.24 -8.37
C CYS A 267 -6.64 -1.65 -7.11
N PRO A 268 -5.30 -1.81 -7.20
CA PRO A 268 -4.45 -2.12 -6.06
C PRO A 268 -4.54 -1.09 -4.94
N VAL A 269 -4.43 -1.56 -3.70
CA VAL A 269 -4.36 -0.72 -2.51
C VAL A 269 -3.02 -0.90 -1.83
N LEU A 270 -2.21 0.14 -1.81
CA LEU A 270 -0.95 0.17 -1.08
C LEU A 270 -1.21 0.57 0.37
N LEU A 271 -1.05 -0.38 1.27
CA LEU A 271 -1.19 -0.18 2.70
C LEU A 271 0.13 0.27 3.30
N VAL A 272 0.15 1.46 3.86
CA VAL A 272 1.31 2.04 4.53
C VAL A 272 1.01 2.11 6.03
N LYS A 273 1.58 1.17 6.78
CA LYS A 273 1.40 1.15 8.22
C LYS A 273 2.26 2.21 8.88
N ARG A 274 1.66 2.95 9.82
CA ARG A 274 2.41 3.88 10.65
C ARG A 274 3.52 3.13 11.39
N GLN A 275 4.75 3.53 11.17
CA GLN A 275 5.85 3.10 12.02
C GLN A 275 5.96 4.06 13.22
N PRO A 276 6.11 3.56 14.45
CA PRO A 276 6.41 4.42 15.57
C PRO A 276 7.71 5.18 15.23
N ARG A 277 7.65 6.51 15.26
CA ARG A 277 8.87 7.30 15.21
C ARG A 277 9.68 6.89 16.43
N GLU A 278 10.92 6.44 16.24
CA GLU A 278 11.84 6.34 17.37
C GLU A 278 11.86 7.70 18.07
N PRO A 279 11.66 7.74 19.40
CA PRO A 279 11.76 9.00 20.11
C PRO A 279 13.14 9.58 19.81
N PHE A 280 13.18 10.84 19.38
CA PHE A 280 14.41 11.55 19.13
C PHE A 280 15.26 11.52 20.41
N ARG A 281 16.22 10.63 20.49
CA ARG A 281 17.21 10.60 21.56
C ARG A 281 18.28 11.61 21.19
N LEU A 282 18.18 12.79 21.76
CA LEU A 282 19.33 13.68 21.88
C LEU A 282 20.45 12.87 22.55
N LYS A 283 21.48 12.50 21.79
CA LYS A 283 22.77 12.16 22.40
C LYS A 283 23.29 13.47 22.94
N VAL A 284 22.97 13.78 24.18
CA VAL A 284 23.72 14.73 24.98
C VAL A 284 25.06 14.05 25.13
N GLY A 285 26.13 14.66 24.57
CA GLY A 285 27.45 14.08 24.60
C GLY A 285 27.81 13.73 26.04
N ASP A 286 28.52 12.60 26.19
CA ASP A 286 29.17 12.22 27.43
C ASP A 286 30.03 13.39 27.95
N ALA A 287 29.47 14.21 28.83
CA ALA A 287 30.24 15.04 29.69
C ALA A 287 30.71 14.14 30.85
N LEU A 288 31.93 13.62 30.70
CA LEU A 288 32.70 13.15 31.82
C LEU A 288 32.83 14.28 32.83
N VAL A 289 32.28 14.15 34.03
CA VAL A 289 32.81 14.63 35.29
C VAL A 289 32.81 13.47 36.26
#